data_6e5a0d600458aa9f698edc6be4dff062
#
_entry.id   6e5a0d600458aa9f698edc6be4dff062
#
_cell.length_a   1.000
_cell.length_b   1.000
_cell.length_c   1.000
_cell.angle_alpha   90.00
_cell.angle_beta   90.00
_cell.angle_gamma   90.00
#
_symmetry.space_group_name_H-M   'P 1'
#
loop_
_entity.id
_entity.type
_entity.pdbx_description
1 polymer ?
#
loop_
_entity_poly.entity_id
_entity_poly.type
_entity_poly.pdbx_seq_one_letter_code
_entity_poly.pdbx_strand_id
1 'polypeptide(L)'
;MPAISFLGWVHTILGISALLVGFYSLARYKFIKARNLSGEIYLFTTLIVAISSLFIYHQGGFGPAHFMGVLAVVAVVVGFVTEKKKIFGNFSPYIETIAYTSTFLFHVLPAITDGLRRLPPSNPFIDSFEAVSYTHLTLPTNREV
;
A
#
# COMPACT_ATOMS: atom_id res chain seq x y z
N MET A 1 22.55 3.58 -1.05
CA MET A 1 21.40 2.65 -1.21
C MET A 1 21.69 1.69 -2.35
N PRO A 2 21.30 0.40 -2.27
CA PRO A 2 21.45 -0.52 -3.38
C PRO A 2 20.60 -0.06 -4.58
N ALA A 3 21.11 -0.30 -5.79
CA ALA A 3 20.40 0.02 -7.02
C ALA A 3 19.06 -0.73 -7.09
N ILE A 4 18.03 -0.08 -7.61
CA ILE A 4 16.72 -0.70 -7.79
C ILE A 4 16.82 -1.77 -8.87
N SER A 5 16.38 -2.99 -8.57
CA SER A 5 16.32 -4.10 -9.53
C SER A 5 15.28 -3.81 -10.63
N PHE A 6 15.37 -4.55 -11.75
CA PHE A 6 14.35 -4.45 -12.80
C PHE A 6 12.94 -4.69 -12.28
N LEU A 7 12.75 -5.72 -11.45
CA LEU A 7 11.47 -6.00 -10.79
C LEU A 7 11.03 -4.85 -9.88
N GLY A 8 11.97 -4.22 -9.16
CA GLY A 8 11.71 -3.05 -8.33
C GLY A 8 11.22 -1.86 -9.15
N TRP A 9 11.79 -1.60 -10.32
CA TRP A 9 11.32 -0.54 -11.22
C TRP A 9 9.90 -0.81 -11.74
N VAL A 10 9.64 -2.04 -12.22
CA VAL A 10 8.30 -2.45 -12.67
C VAL A 10 7.28 -2.28 -11.54
N HIS A 11 7.60 -2.77 -10.33
CA HIS A 11 6.79 -2.62 -9.15
C HIS A 11 6.49 -1.15 -8.84
N THR A 12 7.50 -0.28 -8.86
CA THR A 12 7.36 1.14 -8.54
C THR A 12 6.47 1.86 -9.56
N ILE A 13 6.69 1.64 -10.87
CA ILE A 13 5.88 2.27 -11.92
C ILE A 13 4.42 1.83 -11.82
N LEU A 14 4.17 0.52 -11.67
CA LEU A 14 2.82 0.01 -11.47
C LEU A 14 2.20 0.52 -10.17
N GLY A 15 2.99 0.60 -9.08
CA GLY A 15 2.55 1.12 -7.81
C GLY A 15 2.10 2.59 -7.88
N ILE A 16 2.89 3.44 -8.53
CA ILE A 16 2.53 4.86 -8.74
C ILE A 16 1.25 4.94 -9.59
N SER A 17 1.16 4.16 -10.66
CA SER A 17 -0.04 4.12 -11.51
C SER A 17 -1.28 3.70 -10.72
N ALA A 18 -1.15 2.65 -9.88
CA ALA A 18 -2.24 2.20 -9.01
C ALA A 18 -2.66 3.30 -8.03
N LEU A 19 -1.71 3.99 -7.39
CA LEU A 19 -2.02 5.09 -6.46
C LEU A 19 -2.77 6.22 -7.14
N LEU A 20 -2.40 6.61 -8.35
CA LEU A 20 -3.09 7.66 -9.10
C LEU A 20 -4.53 7.25 -9.44
N VAL A 21 -4.74 6.02 -9.91
CA VAL A 21 -6.08 5.50 -10.24
C VAL A 21 -6.91 5.30 -8.97
N GLY A 22 -6.31 4.82 -7.89
CA GLY A 22 -6.96 4.67 -6.58
C GLY A 22 -7.38 6.01 -5.99
N PHE A 23 -6.51 7.01 -6.05
CA PHE A 23 -6.82 8.38 -5.64
C PHE A 23 -7.98 8.97 -6.46
N TYR A 24 -7.96 8.79 -7.79
CA TYR A 24 -9.07 9.19 -8.65
C TYR A 24 -10.38 8.52 -8.23
N SER A 25 -10.35 7.20 -7.98
CA SER A 25 -11.54 6.45 -7.52
C SER A 25 -12.09 7.00 -6.21
N LEU A 26 -11.21 7.28 -5.24
CA LEU A 26 -11.60 7.85 -3.95
C LEU A 26 -12.14 9.26 -4.09
N ALA A 27 -11.51 10.11 -4.88
CA ALA A 27 -11.96 11.48 -5.10
C ALA A 27 -13.35 11.50 -5.79
N ARG A 28 -13.54 10.64 -6.78
CA ARG A 28 -14.76 10.62 -7.62
C ARG A 28 -15.91 9.89 -6.95
N TYR A 29 -15.66 8.75 -6.30
CA TYR A 29 -16.70 7.84 -5.81
C TYR A 29 -16.70 7.69 -4.28
N LYS A 30 -15.75 8.29 -3.56
CA LYS A 30 -15.56 8.22 -2.10
C LYS A 30 -15.04 6.88 -1.56
N PHE A 31 -15.08 5.83 -2.37
CA PHE A 31 -14.60 4.49 -2.05
C PHE A 31 -14.21 3.74 -3.31
N ILE A 32 -13.46 2.66 -3.14
CA ILE A 32 -13.03 1.79 -4.24
C ILE A 32 -14.02 0.65 -4.38
N LYS A 33 -14.53 0.46 -5.61
CA LYS A 33 -15.42 -0.66 -5.96
C LYS A 33 -14.98 -1.29 -7.28
N ALA A 34 -14.98 -2.63 -7.34
CA ALA A 34 -14.64 -3.37 -8.55
C ALA A 34 -15.62 -3.15 -9.71
N ARG A 35 -16.82 -2.66 -9.44
CA ARG A 35 -17.86 -2.38 -10.47
C ARG A 35 -17.59 -1.12 -11.30
N ASN A 36 -16.66 -0.28 -10.88
CA ASN A 36 -16.25 0.91 -11.62
C ASN A 36 -14.94 0.61 -12.35
N LEU A 37 -14.80 1.02 -13.59
CA LEU A 37 -13.60 0.78 -14.39
C LEU A 37 -12.31 1.21 -13.67
N SER A 38 -12.32 2.39 -13.03
CA SER A 38 -11.15 2.85 -12.26
C SER A 38 -10.86 1.98 -11.03
N GLY A 39 -11.89 1.50 -10.34
CA GLY A 39 -11.74 0.58 -9.22
C GLY A 39 -11.24 -0.79 -9.66
N GLU A 40 -11.73 -1.30 -10.78
CA GLU A 40 -11.28 -2.56 -11.37
C GLU A 40 -9.80 -2.49 -11.77
N ILE A 41 -9.42 -1.44 -12.53
CA ILE A 41 -8.02 -1.21 -12.93
C ILE A 41 -7.13 -1.09 -11.68
N TYR A 42 -7.57 -0.31 -10.69
CA TYR A 42 -6.85 -0.15 -9.43
C TYR A 42 -6.63 -1.49 -8.71
N LEU A 43 -7.69 -2.27 -8.50
CA LEU A 43 -7.60 -3.54 -7.76
C LEU A 43 -6.74 -4.57 -8.50
N PHE A 44 -6.86 -4.65 -9.82
CA PHE A 44 -6.05 -5.54 -10.64
C PHE A 44 -4.57 -5.16 -10.55
N THR A 45 -4.26 -3.86 -10.72
CA THR A 45 -2.87 -3.37 -10.62
C THR A 45 -2.33 -3.54 -9.21
N THR A 46 -3.15 -3.27 -8.18
CA THR A 46 -2.78 -3.47 -6.77
C THR A 46 -2.43 -4.93 -6.48
N LEU A 47 -3.17 -5.88 -7.05
CA LEU A 47 -2.88 -7.30 -6.87
C LEU A 47 -1.50 -7.66 -7.45
N ILE A 48 -1.18 -7.17 -8.66
CA ILE A 48 0.14 -7.38 -9.28
C ILE A 48 1.24 -6.76 -8.42
N VAL A 49 1.05 -5.53 -7.96
CA VAL A 49 2.02 -4.82 -7.12
C VAL A 49 2.20 -5.51 -5.77
N ALA A 50 1.12 -5.94 -5.13
CA ALA A 50 1.17 -6.65 -3.85
C ALA A 50 1.90 -8.00 -3.97
N ILE A 51 1.63 -8.76 -5.03
CA ILE A 51 2.33 -10.03 -5.29
C ILE A 51 3.81 -9.77 -5.59
N SER A 52 4.12 -8.79 -6.46
CA SER A 52 5.52 -8.48 -6.81
C SER A 52 6.33 -8.00 -5.61
N SER A 53 5.71 -7.30 -4.64
CA SER A 53 6.39 -6.86 -3.42
C SER A 53 6.95 -8.02 -2.59
N LEU A 54 6.29 -9.18 -2.63
CA LEU A 54 6.72 -10.37 -1.89
C LEU A 54 8.03 -10.99 -2.42
N PHE A 55 8.44 -10.61 -3.63
CA PHE A 55 9.70 -11.06 -4.27
C PHE A 55 10.82 -10.02 -4.20
N ILE A 56 10.59 -8.85 -3.59
CA ILE A 56 11.58 -7.77 -3.52
C ILE A 56 12.23 -7.75 -2.15
N TYR A 57 13.37 -8.44 -2.00
CA TYR A 57 14.13 -8.57 -0.75
C TYR A 57 15.35 -7.64 -0.74
N HIS A 58 15.15 -6.33 -0.56
CA HIS A 58 16.27 -5.37 -0.53
C HIS A 58 16.89 -5.18 0.86
N GLN A 59 16.30 -5.76 1.90
CA GLN A 59 16.69 -5.54 3.30
C GLN A 59 16.94 -6.85 4.06
N GLY A 60 17.25 -7.92 3.34
CA GLY A 60 17.71 -9.17 3.94
C GLY A 60 16.65 -10.08 4.56
N GLY A 61 15.33 -9.79 4.39
CA GLY A 61 14.28 -10.63 4.96
C GLY A 61 12.86 -10.11 4.77
N PHE A 62 11.91 -10.80 5.40
CA PHE A 62 10.50 -10.40 5.41
C PHE A 62 10.33 -9.18 6.33
N GLY A 63 9.91 -8.05 5.77
CA GLY A 63 9.77 -6.79 6.48
C GLY A 63 8.35 -6.21 6.42
N PRO A 64 8.15 -5.01 7.00
CA PRO A 64 6.83 -4.34 7.06
C PRO A 64 6.17 -4.16 5.68
N ALA A 65 6.95 -3.90 4.63
CA ALA A 65 6.43 -3.77 3.27
C ALA A 65 5.83 -5.08 2.74
N HIS A 66 6.46 -6.22 3.04
CA HIS A 66 5.94 -7.54 2.68
C HIS A 66 4.63 -7.83 3.42
N PHE A 67 4.57 -7.46 4.71
CA PHE A 67 3.35 -7.61 5.50
C PHE A 67 2.19 -6.80 4.91
N MET A 68 2.44 -5.55 4.50
CA MET A 68 1.43 -4.72 3.80
C MET A 68 1.02 -5.35 2.46
N GLY A 69 1.95 -5.95 1.71
CA GLY A 69 1.64 -6.71 0.50
C GLY A 69 0.70 -7.88 0.77
N VAL A 70 0.97 -8.67 1.80
CA VAL A 70 0.08 -9.78 2.22
C VAL A 70 -1.30 -9.25 2.60
N LEU A 71 -1.37 -8.19 3.40
CA LEU A 71 -2.65 -7.59 3.79
C LEU A 71 -3.44 -7.08 2.57
N ALA A 72 -2.76 -6.49 1.58
CA ALA A 72 -3.40 -6.04 0.35
C ALA A 72 -3.98 -7.21 -0.44
N VAL A 73 -3.24 -8.32 -0.60
CA VAL A 73 -3.75 -9.53 -1.27
C VAL A 73 -4.97 -10.08 -0.54
N VAL A 74 -4.88 -10.25 0.80
CA VAL A 74 -5.99 -10.73 1.62
C VAL A 74 -7.22 -9.82 1.47
N ALA A 75 -7.03 -8.51 1.53
CA ALA A 75 -8.13 -7.55 1.40
C ALA A 75 -8.81 -7.64 0.02
N VAL A 76 -8.03 -7.75 -1.07
CA VAL A 76 -8.60 -7.94 -2.43
C VAL A 76 -9.40 -9.24 -2.49
N VAL A 77 -8.87 -10.35 -1.95
CA VAL A 77 -9.56 -11.65 -1.93
C VAL A 77 -10.84 -11.58 -1.10
N VAL A 78 -10.79 -11.00 0.09
CA VAL A 78 -11.97 -10.84 0.96
C VAL A 78 -13.02 -9.98 0.25
N GLY A 79 -12.64 -8.86 -0.34
CA GLY A 79 -13.55 -8.02 -1.11
C GLY A 79 -14.21 -8.78 -2.26
N PHE A 80 -13.41 -9.49 -3.05
CA PHE A 80 -13.89 -10.28 -4.20
C PHE A 80 -14.85 -11.40 -3.79
N VAL A 81 -14.50 -12.19 -2.79
CA VAL A 81 -15.37 -13.28 -2.29
C VAL A 81 -16.66 -12.72 -1.72
N THR A 82 -16.58 -11.61 -0.98
CA THR A 82 -17.75 -10.96 -0.40
C THR A 82 -18.66 -10.38 -1.48
N GLU A 83 -18.10 -9.75 -2.51
CA GLU A 83 -18.85 -9.23 -3.66
C GLU A 83 -19.61 -10.33 -4.40
N LYS A 84 -18.91 -11.44 -4.69
CA LYS A 84 -19.49 -12.54 -5.50
C LYS A 84 -20.46 -13.41 -4.72
N LYS A 85 -20.14 -13.76 -3.48
CA LYS A 85 -20.90 -14.75 -2.71
C LYS A 85 -21.82 -14.16 -1.65
N LYS A 86 -21.70 -12.86 -1.35
CA LYS A 86 -22.50 -12.16 -0.32
C LYS A 86 -22.56 -12.91 1.02
N ILE A 87 -21.42 -13.50 1.41
CA ILE A 87 -21.32 -14.42 2.57
C ILE A 87 -21.71 -13.77 3.91
N PHE A 88 -21.71 -12.45 3.98
CA PHE A 88 -22.11 -11.67 5.17
C PHE A 88 -23.53 -11.07 5.03
N GLY A 89 -24.34 -11.57 4.11
CA GLY A 89 -25.71 -11.09 3.91
C GLY A 89 -25.77 -9.57 3.68
N ASN A 90 -26.55 -8.88 4.51
CA ASN A 90 -26.75 -7.43 4.42
C ASN A 90 -25.49 -6.59 4.73
N PHE A 91 -24.49 -7.16 5.41
CA PHE A 91 -23.21 -6.49 5.67
C PHE A 91 -22.20 -6.62 4.53
N SER A 92 -22.45 -7.49 3.55
CA SER A 92 -21.54 -7.71 2.43
C SER A 92 -21.10 -6.42 1.70
N PRO A 93 -21.98 -5.45 1.40
CA PRO A 93 -21.56 -4.21 0.74
C PRO A 93 -20.58 -3.37 1.57
N TYR A 94 -20.71 -3.39 2.90
CA TYR A 94 -19.80 -2.67 3.80
C TYR A 94 -18.43 -3.36 3.86
N ILE A 95 -18.42 -4.67 4.03
CA ILE A 95 -17.18 -5.47 4.10
C ILE A 95 -16.41 -5.39 2.78
N GLU A 96 -17.10 -5.52 1.63
CA GLU A 96 -16.54 -5.33 0.30
C GLU A 96 -15.87 -3.94 0.18
N THR A 97 -16.61 -2.89 0.55
CA THR A 97 -16.14 -1.51 0.45
C THR A 97 -14.93 -1.25 1.36
N ILE A 98 -14.98 -1.72 2.60
CA ILE A 98 -13.86 -1.59 3.55
C ILE A 98 -12.65 -2.37 3.04
N ALA A 99 -12.84 -3.62 2.63
CA ALA A 99 -11.76 -4.47 2.14
C ALA A 99 -11.05 -3.85 0.94
N TYR A 100 -11.78 -3.42 -0.08
CA TYR A 100 -11.19 -2.80 -1.26
C TYR A 100 -10.56 -1.44 -0.96
N THR A 101 -11.20 -0.61 -0.14
CA THR A 101 -10.70 0.74 0.17
C THR A 101 -9.47 0.71 1.07
N SER A 102 -9.38 -0.26 2.00
CA SER A 102 -8.21 -0.41 2.86
C SER A 102 -6.93 -0.77 2.09
N THR A 103 -7.05 -1.39 0.90
CA THR A 103 -5.87 -1.65 0.05
C THR A 103 -5.13 -0.37 -0.33
N PHE A 104 -5.83 0.77 -0.42
CA PHE A 104 -5.21 2.05 -0.71
C PHE A 104 -4.27 2.49 0.41
N LEU A 105 -4.67 2.29 1.66
CA LEU A 105 -3.81 2.55 2.82
C LEU A 105 -2.57 1.64 2.79
N PHE A 106 -2.75 0.34 2.54
CA PHE A 106 -1.65 -0.62 2.45
C PHE A 106 -0.68 -0.32 1.31
N HIS A 107 -1.11 0.42 0.30
CA HIS A 107 -0.29 0.88 -0.81
C HIS A 107 0.43 2.20 -0.50
N VAL A 108 -0.29 3.16 0.10
CA VAL A 108 0.24 4.50 0.41
C VAL A 108 1.33 4.43 1.47
N LEU A 109 1.16 3.62 2.53
CA LEU A 109 2.13 3.56 3.62
C LEU A 109 3.54 3.14 3.15
N PRO A 110 3.71 2.02 2.41
CA PRO A 110 5.03 1.68 1.87
C PRO A 110 5.55 2.71 0.86
N ALA A 111 4.67 3.30 0.04
CA ALA A 111 5.07 4.30 -0.94
C ALA A 111 5.63 5.57 -0.29
N ILE A 112 5.00 6.06 0.78
CA ILE A 112 5.51 7.22 1.54
C ILE A 112 6.81 6.86 2.23
N THR A 113 6.88 5.74 2.93
CA THR A 113 8.07 5.35 3.69
C THR A 113 9.28 5.11 2.78
N ASP A 114 9.11 4.42 1.65
CA ASP A 114 10.20 4.22 0.68
C ASP A 114 10.56 5.53 -0.05
N GLY A 115 9.56 6.35 -0.38
CA GLY A 115 9.77 7.67 -0.98
C GLY A 115 10.59 8.60 -0.10
N LEU A 116 10.27 8.70 1.19
CA LEU A 116 11.00 9.54 2.15
C LEU A 116 12.45 9.08 2.35
N ARG A 117 12.73 7.78 2.19
CA ARG A 117 14.07 7.22 2.27
C ARG A 117 14.90 7.40 1.01
N ARG A 118 14.26 7.70 -0.13
CA ARG A 118 14.95 7.84 -1.41
C ARG A 118 15.01 9.28 -1.92
N LEU A 119 14.18 10.15 -1.38
CA LEU A 119 14.06 11.53 -1.85
C LEU A 119 14.45 12.53 -0.74
N PRO A 120 15.18 13.62 -1.09
CA PRO A 120 15.93 13.77 -2.35
C PRO A 120 17.15 12.83 -2.41
N PRO A 121 17.62 12.41 -3.58
CA PRO A 121 18.67 11.39 -3.70
C PRO A 121 20.00 11.73 -2.99
N SER A 122 20.32 13.02 -2.89
CA SER A 122 21.56 13.51 -2.26
C SER A 122 21.47 13.59 -0.72
N ASN A 123 20.26 13.75 -0.18
CA ASN A 123 20.03 13.88 1.26
C ASN A 123 18.61 13.45 1.60
N PRO A 124 18.34 12.15 1.72
CA PRO A 124 16.99 11.64 1.99
C PRO A 124 16.42 12.21 3.29
N PHE A 125 15.09 12.41 3.32
CA PHE A 125 14.40 12.89 4.52
C PHE A 125 14.56 11.96 5.72
N ILE A 126 14.78 10.67 5.48
CA ILE A 126 14.88 9.63 6.50
C ILE A 126 15.98 8.63 6.12
N ASP A 127 16.87 8.33 7.05
CA ASP A 127 18.01 7.44 6.81
C ASP A 127 17.67 5.95 7.01
N SER A 128 16.66 5.64 7.84
CA SER A 128 16.27 4.26 8.15
C SER A 128 14.77 4.12 8.40
N PHE A 129 14.23 2.89 8.30
CA PHE A 129 12.83 2.62 8.67
C PHE A 129 12.57 2.82 10.16
N GLU A 130 13.56 2.63 10.99
CA GLU A 130 13.47 2.83 12.43
C GLU A 130 13.27 4.31 12.78
N ALA A 131 13.88 5.23 12.02
CA ALA A 131 13.68 6.67 12.19
C ALA A 131 12.21 7.08 11.97
N VAL A 132 11.47 6.45 11.08
CA VAL A 132 10.02 6.71 10.88
C VAL A 132 9.22 6.26 12.10
N SER A 133 9.56 5.13 12.69
CA SER A 133 8.90 4.63 13.90
C SER A 133 9.14 5.55 15.10
N TYR A 134 10.38 6.06 15.24
CA TYR A 134 10.75 6.95 16.34
C TYR A 134 10.13 8.34 16.25
N THR A 135 9.96 8.92 15.06
CA THR A 135 9.32 10.23 14.92
C THR A 135 7.84 10.24 15.29
N HIS A 136 7.18 9.09 15.25
CA HIS A 136 5.78 8.98 15.66
C HIS A 136 5.58 8.51 17.12
N LEU A 137 6.60 7.93 17.73
CA LEU A 137 6.53 7.39 19.10
C LEU A 137 7.26 8.23 20.14
N THR A 138 8.21 9.05 19.75
CA THR A 138 8.86 10.02 20.64
C THR A 138 8.24 11.39 20.43
N LEU A 139 7.19 11.70 21.18
CA LEU A 139 6.96 13.07 21.60
C LEU A 139 8.27 13.51 22.28
N PRO A 140 8.82 14.69 21.92
CA PRO A 140 10.04 15.18 22.58
C PRO A 140 9.75 15.36 24.06
N THR A 141 10.07 14.39 24.87
CA THR A 141 10.27 14.58 26.29
C THR A 141 11.61 15.27 26.46
N ASN A 142 11.73 16.48 25.93
CA ASN A 142 12.77 17.40 26.38
C ASN A 142 12.41 17.82 27.79
N ARG A 143 12.77 16.98 28.74
CA ARG A 143 13.15 17.40 30.08
C ARG A 143 14.66 17.23 30.17
N GLU A 144 15.36 18.15 29.60
CA GLU A 144 16.70 18.52 30.06
C GLU A 144 16.49 19.47 31.23
N VAL A 145 16.76 18.96 32.42
CA VAL A 145 16.98 19.77 33.62
C VAL A 145 18.46 20.01 33.69
#